data_d0b70e70f566c1d1d43dacbe04f869cb
#
_entry.id   d0b70e70f566c1d1d43dacbe04f869cb
#
_cell.length_a   1.000
_cell.length_b   1.000
_cell.length_c   1.000
_cell.angle_alpha   90.00
_cell.angle_beta   90.00
_cell.angle_gamma   90.00
#
_symmetry.space_group_name_H-M   'P 1'
#
loop_
_entity.id
_entity.type
_entity.pdbx_description
1 polymer ?
#
loop_
_entity_poly.entity_id
_entity_poly.type
_entity_poly.pdbx_seq_one_letter_code
_entity_poly.pdbx_strand_id
1 'polypeptide(L)'
;VMGDLRVSAIMTPKTDVATMRLGMTADEVKSMLSDDLHNSYPVYCNGPRSRVCGVVSLKQLVLKVNSPGFMLEDVVTQPEYFPESMSIYDALDRIKERDVHFAIVCDEFGEMTGVITPADILDALVGEISASAAKADVATADRDGVWTVDASIPVYDFFSTLGLEEMYKPASYSTLGGLILEELRHIPAKGEKLVWNGIEFEISSVDGAKIKSVSVRLPQKEQ
;
A
#
# COMPACT_ATOMS: atom_id res chain seq x y z
N VAL A 1 -7.48 12.83 10.87
CA VAL A 1 -7.86 13.52 9.65
C VAL A 1 -7.50 12.57 8.50
N MET A 2 -8.47 11.78 8.04
CA MET A 2 -8.34 10.91 6.87
C MET A 2 -8.45 11.81 5.63
N GLY A 3 -7.35 12.20 5.00
CA GLY A 3 -7.45 12.96 3.77
C GLY A 3 -6.23 13.75 3.31
N ASP A 4 -5.09 13.66 3.96
CA ASP A 4 -3.95 14.53 3.63
C ASP A 4 -2.75 13.82 2.97
N LEU A 5 -2.87 12.54 2.64
CA LEU A 5 -1.76 11.86 1.97
C LEU A 5 -1.75 12.25 0.49
N ARG A 6 -0.65 12.86 0.07
CA ARG A 6 -0.46 13.37 -1.29
C ARG A 6 0.43 12.44 -2.09
N VAL A 7 0.32 12.53 -3.40
CA VAL A 7 1.16 11.79 -4.36
C VAL A 7 2.64 12.00 -4.06
N SER A 8 3.07 13.22 -3.70
CA SER A 8 4.47 13.52 -3.33
C SER A 8 5.02 12.71 -2.15
N ALA A 9 4.16 12.21 -1.27
CA ALA A 9 4.58 11.44 -0.10
C ALA A 9 4.85 9.95 -0.41
N ILE A 10 4.32 9.44 -1.53
CA ILE A 10 4.35 8.01 -1.88
C ILE A 10 4.99 7.72 -3.24
N MET A 11 5.26 8.76 -4.05
CA MET A 11 5.91 8.61 -5.35
C MET A 11 7.34 8.09 -5.21
N THR A 12 7.84 7.44 -6.25
CA THR A 12 9.28 7.22 -6.42
C THR A 12 9.91 8.56 -6.84
N PRO A 13 10.83 9.14 -6.04
CA PRO A 13 11.42 10.43 -6.34
C PRO A 13 12.30 10.36 -7.60
N LYS A 14 12.42 11.46 -8.32
CA LYS A 14 13.17 11.59 -9.57
C LYS A 14 14.59 11.04 -9.50
N THR A 15 15.24 11.16 -8.34
CA THR A 15 16.60 10.66 -8.11
C THR A 15 16.73 9.15 -8.25
N ASP A 16 15.64 8.43 -8.00
CA ASP A 16 15.60 6.97 -7.95
C ASP A 16 14.90 6.39 -9.19
N VAL A 17 14.52 7.23 -10.14
CA VAL A 17 13.83 6.81 -11.37
C VAL A 17 14.84 6.59 -12.48
N ALA A 18 14.86 5.38 -13.02
CA ALA A 18 15.59 5.09 -14.26
C ALA A 18 14.91 5.79 -15.44
N THR A 19 15.66 6.57 -16.22
CA THR A 19 15.13 7.36 -17.31
C THR A 19 15.90 7.11 -18.59
N MET A 20 15.22 7.23 -19.73
CA MET A 20 15.83 7.15 -21.07
C MET A 20 15.91 8.54 -21.70
N ARG A 21 16.63 8.64 -22.80
CA ARG A 21 16.77 9.87 -23.57
C ARG A 21 16.48 9.58 -25.03
N LEU A 22 15.75 10.47 -25.70
CA LEU A 22 15.55 10.35 -27.15
C LEU A 22 16.89 10.24 -27.89
N GLY A 23 16.92 9.42 -28.94
CA GLY A 23 18.12 9.15 -29.72
C GLY A 23 19.05 8.08 -29.13
N MET A 24 18.66 7.41 -28.02
CA MET A 24 19.39 6.22 -27.57
C MET A 24 19.34 5.12 -28.61
N THR A 25 20.50 4.51 -28.86
CA THR A 25 20.64 3.37 -29.78
C THR A 25 20.06 2.10 -29.16
N ALA A 26 19.78 1.10 -29.98
CA ALA A 26 19.31 -0.20 -29.51
C ALA A 26 20.26 -0.84 -28.49
N ASP A 27 21.56 -0.70 -28.66
CA ASP A 27 22.55 -1.28 -27.75
C ASP A 27 22.61 -0.55 -26.40
N GLU A 28 22.48 0.78 -26.41
CA GLU A 28 22.38 1.56 -25.18
C GLU A 28 21.10 1.20 -24.38
N VAL A 29 19.96 1.03 -25.08
CA VAL A 29 18.71 0.59 -24.46
C VAL A 29 18.87 -0.81 -23.87
N LYS A 30 19.46 -1.75 -24.58
CA LYS A 30 19.70 -3.12 -24.07
C LYS A 30 20.60 -3.14 -22.85
N SER A 31 21.67 -2.33 -22.86
CA SER A 31 22.56 -2.22 -21.70
C SER A 31 21.81 -1.73 -20.48
N MET A 32 21.01 -0.68 -20.64
CA MET A 32 20.20 -0.14 -19.54
C MET A 32 19.19 -1.15 -19.01
N LEU A 33 18.52 -1.92 -19.87
CA LEU A 33 17.59 -2.97 -19.47
C LEU A 33 18.28 -4.13 -18.72
N SER A 34 19.57 -4.35 -18.97
CA SER A 34 20.33 -5.39 -18.27
C SER A 34 20.75 -4.95 -16.85
N ASP A 35 20.93 -3.65 -16.66
CA ASP A 35 21.40 -3.10 -15.39
C ASP A 35 20.24 -2.81 -14.43
N ASP A 36 19.12 -2.30 -14.94
CA ASP A 36 17.99 -1.87 -14.13
C ASP A 36 16.64 -2.06 -14.86
N LEU A 37 15.94 -3.14 -14.53
CA LEU A 37 14.73 -3.57 -15.22
C LEU A 37 13.46 -3.05 -14.54
N HIS A 38 12.78 -2.11 -15.20
CA HIS A 38 11.49 -1.56 -14.79
C HIS A 38 10.40 -1.77 -15.85
N ASN A 39 9.13 -1.69 -15.45
CA ASN A 39 8.00 -1.84 -16.37
C ASN A 39 7.82 -0.66 -17.33
N SER A 40 8.27 0.53 -16.94
CA SER A 40 8.16 1.77 -17.74
C SER A 40 9.29 2.72 -17.40
N TYR A 41 9.68 3.53 -18.39
CA TYR A 41 10.77 4.49 -18.28
C TYR A 41 10.32 5.85 -18.82
N PRO A 42 10.44 6.94 -18.04
CA PRO A 42 10.32 8.28 -18.57
C PRO A 42 11.40 8.55 -19.62
N VAL A 43 11.02 9.23 -20.69
CA VAL A 43 11.94 9.58 -21.79
C VAL A 43 12.10 11.09 -21.84
N TYR A 44 13.34 11.55 -21.72
CA TYR A 44 13.69 12.96 -21.85
C TYR A 44 13.95 13.35 -23.29
N CYS A 45 13.44 14.51 -23.68
CA CYS A 45 13.77 15.15 -24.96
C CYS A 45 15.22 15.64 -24.97
N ASN A 46 15.80 15.71 -26.18
CA ASN A 46 17.08 16.36 -26.39
C ASN A 46 16.89 17.89 -26.39
N GLY A 47 17.77 18.62 -25.70
CA GLY A 47 17.77 20.08 -25.71
C GLY A 47 18.26 20.73 -24.42
N PRO A 48 18.40 22.07 -24.39
CA PRO A 48 18.95 22.81 -23.26
C PRO A 48 18.03 22.84 -22.04
N ARG A 49 16.73 22.53 -22.20
CA ARG A 49 15.76 22.28 -21.13
C ARG A 49 15.22 20.88 -21.33
N SER A 50 15.94 19.90 -20.79
CA SER A 50 15.58 18.49 -20.85
C SER A 50 14.27 18.26 -20.10
N ARG A 51 13.16 18.12 -20.83
CA ARG A 51 11.83 17.79 -20.27
C ARG A 51 11.47 16.35 -20.61
N VAL A 52 10.65 15.74 -19.79
CA VAL A 52 10.03 14.46 -20.12
C VAL A 52 9.10 14.69 -21.31
N CYS A 53 9.33 13.97 -22.42
CA CYS A 53 8.51 14.05 -23.62
C CYS A 53 7.65 12.81 -23.83
N GLY A 54 7.85 11.79 -23.04
CA GLY A 54 7.07 10.58 -23.16
C GLY A 54 7.45 9.53 -22.13
N VAL A 55 6.81 8.39 -22.25
CA VAL A 55 7.08 7.17 -21.49
C VAL A 55 7.18 6.01 -22.46
N VAL A 56 8.10 5.10 -22.22
CA VAL A 56 8.19 3.85 -22.94
C VAL A 56 8.00 2.68 -21.99
N SER A 57 7.19 1.69 -22.40
CA SER A 57 7.00 0.49 -21.62
C SER A 57 8.03 -0.58 -21.98
N LEU A 58 8.44 -1.38 -20.97
CA LEU A 58 9.32 -2.53 -21.17
C LEU A 58 8.78 -3.47 -22.27
N LYS A 59 7.47 -3.70 -22.30
CA LYS A 59 6.82 -4.52 -23.31
C LYS A 59 7.12 -4.04 -24.74
N GLN A 60 7.03 -2.74 -24.98
CA GLN A 60 7.31 -2.16 -26.30
C GLN A 60 8.81 -2.27 -26.63
N LEU A 61 9.68 -2.02 -25.67
CA LEU A 61 11.12 -2.16 -25.85
C LEU A 61 11.51 -3.59 -26.23
N VAL A 62 11.05 -4.58 -25.48
CA VAL A 62 11.36 -6.01 -25.74
C VAL A 62 10.88 -6.43 -27.13
N LEU A 63 9.72 -5.98 -27.56
CA LEU A 63 9.15 -6.33 -28.86
C LEU A 63 9.88 -5.65 -30.02
N LYS A 64 10.44 -4.46 -29.84
CA LYS A 64 10.91 -3.60 -30.94
C LYS A 64 12.42 -3.37 -30.97
N VAL A 65 13.15 -3.50 -29.86
CA VAL A 65 14.58 -3.16 -29.76
C VAL A 65 15.48 -3.94 -30.71
N ASN A 66 15.07 -5.14 -31.12
CA ASN A 66 15.79 -5.96 -32.06
C ASN A 66 15.33 -5.79 -33.53
N SER A 67 14.37 -4.90 -33.79
CA SER A 67 13.88 -4.67 -35.16
C SER A 67 14.93 -3.85 -35.96
N PRO A 68 15.10 -4.17 -37.25
CA PRO A 68 15.96 -3.37 -38.10
C PRO A 68 15.50 -1.90 -38.14
N GLY A 69 16.44 -0.97 -37.92
CA GLY A 69 16.13 0.47 -37.92
C GLY A 69 15.37 0.94 -36.66
N PHE A 70 15.46 0.22 -35.55
CA PHE A 70 14.84 0.63 -34.29
C PHE A 70 15.21 2.08 -33.92
N MET A 71 14.19 2.86 -33.63
CA MET A 71 14.30 4.19 -33.03
C MET A 71 13.45 4.22 -31.78
N LEU A 72 14.00 4.77 -30.70
CA LEU A 72 13.29 4.86 -29.41
C LEU A 72 11.99 5.69 -29.54
N GLU A 73 12.02 6.69 -30.41
CA GLU A 73 10.91 7.58 -30.75
C GLU A 73 9.66 6.83 -31.22
N ASP A 74 9.83 5.69 -31.90
CA ASP A 74 8.73 4.91 -32.47
C ASP A 74 7.90 4.17 -31.39
N VAL A 75 8.43 4.05 -30.20
CA VAL A 75 7.82 3.32 -29.08
C VAL A 75 7.46 4.20 -27.88
N VAL A 76 7.79 5.49 -27.95
CA VAL A 76 7.43 6.47 -26.93
C VAL A 76 5.95 6.82 -27.04
N THR A 77 5.27 6.82 -25.90
CA THR A 77 3.86 7.19 -25.76
C THR A 77 3.69 8.42 -24.87
N GLN A 78 2.53 9.07 -24.97
CA GLN A 78 2.21 10.21 -24.12
C GLN A 78 2.00 9.73 -22.68
N PRO A 79 2.65 10.37 -21.68
CA PRO A 79 2.46 10.01 -20.28
C PRO A 79 1.23 10.69 -19.71
N GLU A 80 0.68 10.09 -18.66
CA GLU A 80 -0.21 10.82 -17.75
C GLU A 80 0.63 11.62 -16.76
N TYR A 81 0.14 12.85 -16.43
CA TYR A 81 0.78 13.74 -15.47
C TYR A 81 -0.09 13.92 -14.25
N PHE A 82 0.48 13.71 -13.08
CA PHE A 82 -0.16 13.97 -11.79
C PHE A 82 0.59 15.09 -11.06
N PRO A 83 -0.12 16.15 -10.62
CA PRO A 83 0.48 17.14 -9.73
C PRO A 83 0.95 16.48 -8.41
N GLU A 84 2.11 16.85 -7.91
CA GLU A 84 2.62 16.31 -6.64
C GLU A 84 1.72 16.63 -5.44
N SER A 85 0.92 17.70 -5.54
CA SER A 85 -0.07 18.12 -4.54
C SER A 85 -1.38 17.32 -4.59
N MET A 86 -1.58 16.46 -5.60
CA MET A 86 -2.79 15.64 -5.76
C MET A 86 -2.96 14.69 -4.58
N SER A 87 -4.21 14.51 -4.11
CA SER A 87 -4.50 13.49 -3.11
C SER A 87 -4.36 12.08 -3.69
N ILE A 88 -4.01 11.09 -2.87
CA ILE A 88 -3.93 9.69 -3.33
C ILE A 88 -5.28 9.13 -3.77
N TYR A 89 -6.38 9.64 -3.22
CA TYR A 89 -7.74 9.23 -3.60
C TYR A 89 -8.09 9.74 -5.00
N ASP A 90 -7.79 11.02 -5.30
CA ASP A 90 -7.98 11.58 -6.65
C ASP A 90 -7.08 10.88 -7.67
N ALA A 91 -5.86 10.52 -7.26
CA ALA A 91 -4.94 9.75 -8.09
C ALA A 91 -5.49 8.35 -8.39
N LEU A 92 -6.03 7.67 -7.38
CA LEU A 92 -6.65 6.35 -7.54
C LEU A 92 -7.86 6.40 -8.49
N ASP A 93 -8.73 7.40 -8.34
CA ASP A 93 -9.90 7.56 -9.20
C ASP A 93 -9.46 7.82 -10.65
N ARG A 94 -8.47 8.69 -10.87
CA ARG A 94 -7.93 8.98 -12.20
C ARG A 94 -7.26 7.77 -12.84
N ILE A 95 -6.55 6.94 -12.06
CA ILE A 95 -5.96 5.68 -12.51
C ILE A 95 -7.05 4.71 -12.99
N LYS A 96 -8.14 4.57 -12.23
CA LYS A 96 -9.25 3.68 -12.59
C LYS A 96 -10.01 4.16 -13.83
N GLU A 97 -10.30 5.46 -13.92
CA GLU A 97 -11.06 6.03 -15.02
C GLU A 97 -10.33 5.95 -16.36
N ARG A 98 -9.00 6.07 -16.37
CA ARG A 98 -8.18 6.18 -17.58
C ARG A 98 -7.29 4.97 -17.84
N ASP A 99 -7.38 3.92 -17.04
CA ASP A 99 -6.53 2.71 -17.13
C ASP A 99 -5.03 3.05 -17.10
N VAL A 100 -4.66 3.95 -16.19
CA VAL A 100 -3.28 4.44 -16.07
C VAL A 100 -2.43 3.43 -15.30
N HIS A 101 -1.36 2.95 -15.92
CA HIS A 101 -0.44 2.00 -15.28
C HIS A 101 0.85 2.67 -14.77
N PHE A 102 1.12 3.89 -15.21
CA PHE A 102 2.31 4.65 -14.86
C PHE A 102 2.07 6.14 -15.12
N ALA A 103 2.32 6.99 -14.13
CA ALA A 103 2.17 8.43 -14.28
C ALA A 103 3.45 9.17 -13.87
N ILE A 104 3.73 10.28 -14.57
CA ILE A 104 4.76 11.23 -14.21
C ILE A 104 4.20 12.17 -13.16
N VAL A 105 4.92 12.35 -12.07
CA VAL A 105 4.58 13.36 -11.04
C VAL A 105 5.36 14.63 -11.34
N CYS A 106 4.67 15.76 -11.33
CA CYS A 106 5.25 17.06 -11.66
C CYS A 106 4.91 18.14 -10.62
N ASP A 107 5.82 19.10 -10.52
CA ASP A 107 5.63 20.33 -9.75
C ASP A 107 4.73 21.34 -10.49
N GLU A 108 4.55 22.53 -9.90
CA GLU A 108 3.78 23.64 -10.46
C GLU A 108 4.39 24.26 -11.74
N PHE A 109 5.66 23.97 -12.02
CA PHE A 109 6.34 24.40 -13.23
C PHE A 109 6.29 23.35 -14.35
N GLY A 110 5.71 22.18 -14.08
CA GLY A 110 5.62 21.05 -15.01
C GLY A 110 6.93 20.26 -15.12
N GLU A 111 7.84 20.41 -14.16
CA GLU A 111 9.04 19.60 -14.08
C GLU A 111 8.78 18.28 -13.35
N MET A 112 9.33 17.18 -13.83
CA MET A 112 9.19 15.88 -13.19
C MET A 112 9.87 15.88 -11.82
N THR A 113 9.11 15.60 -10.78
CA THR A 113 9.59 15.39 -9.41
C THR A 113 9.68 13.91 -9.04
N GLY A 114 8.91 13.05 -9.73
CA GLY A 114 8.93 11.61 -9.52
C GLY A 114 8.01 10.87 -10.47
N VAL A 115 7.74 9.63 -10.14
CA VAL A 115 6.76 8.77 -10.84
C VAL A 115 5.90 8.04 -9.82
N ILE A 116 4.72 7.60 -10.27
CA ILE A 116 3.78 6.85 -9.42
C ILE A 116 3.09 5.76 -10.24
N THR A 117 2.85 4.63 -9.61
CA THR A 117 2.13 3.50 -10.16
C THR A 117 0.89 3.16 -9.32
N PRO A 118 -0.07 2.37 -9.85
CA PRO A 118 -1.17 1.85 -9.05
C PRO A 118 -0.72 1.08 -7.80
N ALA A 119 0.40 0.37 -7.87
CA ALA A 119 0.95 -0.38 -6.74
C ALA A 119 1.33 0.55 -5.59
N ASP A 120 2.02 1.67 -5.87
CA ASP A 120 2.41 2.64 -4.84
C ASP A 120 1.20 3.19 -4.08
N ILE A 121 0.10 3.47 -4.80
CA ILE A 121 -1.15 3.97 -4.20
C ILE A 121 -1.81 2.87 -3.35
N LEU A 122 -1.87 1.64 -3.85
CA LEU A 122 -2.45 0.53 -3.11
C LEU A 122 -1.65 0.22 -1.84
N ASP A 123 -0.33 0.20 -1.93
CA ASP A 123 0.55 -0.03 -0.78
C ASP A 123 0.39 1.08 0.29
N ALA A 124 0.28 2.33 -0.15
CA ALA A 124 0.02 3.45 0.75
C ALA A 124 -1.35 3.36 1.43
N LEU A 125 -2.40 2.99 0.68
CA LEU A 125 -3.75 2.80 1.22
C LEU A 125 -3.82 1.63 2.20
N VAL A 126 -3.17 0.51 1.89
CA VAL A 126 -3.07 -0.63 2.80
C VAL A 126 -2.28 -0.24 4.04
N GLY A 127 -1.18 0.51 3.89
CA GLY A 127 -0.41 1.06 4.99
C GLY A 127 -1.22 2.03 5.87
N GLU A 128 -2.04 2.91 5.27
CA GLU A 128 -2.96 3.79 6.02
C GLU A 128 -4.06 2.99 6.74
N ILE A 129 -4.64 1.99 6.10
CA ILE A 129 -5.63 1.10 6.72
C ILE A 129 -5.00 0.36 7.89
N SER A 130 -3.79 -0.17 7.72
CA SER A 130 -3.04 -0.85 8.78
C SER A 130 -2.63 0.13 9.89
N ALA A 131 -2.17 1.34 9.55
CA ALA A 131 -1.83 2.38 10.53
C ALA A 131 -3.08 2.96 11.22
N SER A 132 -4.22 3.05 10.52
CA SER A 132 -5.50 3.44 11.10
C SER A 132 -6.08 2.34 11.98
N ALA A 133 -5.91 1.08 11.61
CA ALA A 133 -6.23 -0.07 12.46
C ALA A 133 -5.30 -0.15 13.69
N ALA A 134 -4.03 0.19 13.53
CA ALA A 134 -3.07 0.29 14.64
C ALA A 134 -3.26 1.56 15.51
N LYS A 135 -3.88 2.62 14.96
CA LYS A 135 -4.31 3.83 15.71
C LYS A 135 -5.75 3.76 16.21
N ALA A 136 -6.57 2.82 15.73
CA ALA A 136 -7.79 2.42 16.38
C ALA A 136 -7.40 1.70 17.66
N ASP A 137 -7.06 2.50 18.69
CA ASP A 137 -6.86 2.12 20.08
C ASP A 137 -6.66 0.61 20.32
N VAL A 138 -5.51 0.08 19.96
CA VAL A 138 -4.95 -1.02 20.71
C VAL A 138 -4.68 -0.45 22.09
N ALA A 139 -5.64 -0.65 22.96
CA ALA A 139 -5.82 0.04 24.18
C ALA A 139 -4.58 0.01 25.05
N THR A 140 -4.40 1.10 25.70
CA THR A 140 -3.70 1.22 26.97
C THR A 140 -4.12 0.09 27.89
N ALA A 141 -3.16 -0.73 28.28
CA ALA A 141 -3.38 -1.62 29.40
C ALA A 141 -3.85 -0.78 30.60
N ASP A 142 -4.97 -1.13 31.17
CA ASP A 142 -5.40 -0.60 32.45
C ASP A 142 -4.33 -0.94 33.52
N ARG A 143 -4.36 -0.27 34.69
CA ARG A 143 -3.44 -0.53 35.80
C ARG A 143 -3.43 -2.00 36.24
N ASP A 144 -4.47 -2.75 35.86
CA ASP A 144 -4.63 -4.18 36.16
C ASP A 144 -4.20 -5.10 35.01
N GLY A 145 -3.54 -4.58 33.95
CA GLY A 145 -3.07 -5.36 32.82
C GLY A 145 -4.16 -5.87 31.88
N VAL A 146 -5.33 -5.24 31.88
CA VAL A 146 -6.43 -5.52 30.96
C VAL A 146 -6.37 -4.58 29.76
N TRP A 147 -6.42 -5.16 28.57
CA TRP A 147 -6.42 -4.44 27.30
C TRP A 147 -7.85 -4.33 26.77
N THR A 148 -8.30 -3.14 26.37
CA THR A 148 -9.55 -2.99 25.62
C THR A 148 -9.19 -2.89 24.14
N VAL A 149 -9.71 -3.72 23.30
CA VAL A 149 -9.33 -3.86 21.89
C VAL A 149 -10.56 -3.71 21.01
N ASP A 150 -10.43 -2.98 19.88
CA ASP A 150 -11.46 -2.98 18.84
C ASP A 150 -11.53 -4.37 18.18
N ALA A 151 -12.71 -4.97 18.15
CA ALA A 151 -12.88 -6.32 17.62
C ALA A 151 -12.74 -6.40 16.08
N SER A 152 -12.68 -5.27 15.38
CA SER A 152 -12.40 -5.22 13.94
C SER A 152 -10.93 -5.29 13.59
N ILE A 153 -10.03 -5.26 14.58
CA ILE A 153 -8.59 -5.41 14.35
C ILE A 153 -8.30 -6.73 13.59
N PRO A 154 -7.45 -6.72 12.56
CA PRO A 154 -6.98 -7.95 11.95
C PRO A 154 -6.36 -8.88 13.01
N VAL A 155 -6.70 -10.15 12.97
CA VAL A 155 -6.26 -11.09 14.01
C VAL A 155 -4.74 -11.24 14.06
N TYR A 156 -4.05 -11.11 12.94
CA TYR A 156 -2.59 -11.08 12.89
C TYR A 156 -2.02 -9.87 13.65
N ASP A 157 -2.59 -8.66 13.41
CA ASP A 157 -2.13 -7.43 14.06
C ASP A 157 -2.39 -7.46 15.57
N PHE A 158 -3.49 -8.08 15.99
CA PHE A 158 -3.79 -8.32 17.39
C PHE A 158 -2.69 -9.17 18.07
N PHE A 159 -2.33 -10.31 17.49
CA PHE A 159 -1.29 -11.17 18.05
C PHE A 159 0.10 -10.52 17.98
N SER A 160 0.42 -9.83 16.89
CA SER A 160 1.70 -9.13 16.73
C SER A 160 1.86 -8.01 17.76
N THR A 161 0.80 -7.24 18.02
CA THR A 161 0.86 -6.16 19.02
C THR A 161 1.10 -6.68 20.45
N LEU A 162 0.62 -7.88 20.74
CA LEU A 162 0.80 -8.50 22.06
C LEU A 162 2.06 -9.37 22.16
N GLY A 163 2.86 -9.48 21.07
CA GLY A 163 4.05 -10.34 21.02
C GLY A 163 3.72 -11.84 21.08
N LEU A 164 2.59 -12.21 20.48
CA LEU A 164 2.03 -13.57 20.48
C LEU A 164 1.89 -14.14 19.06
N GLU A 165 2.76 -13.73 18.13
CA GLU A 165 2.70 -14.13 16.70
C GLU A 165 2.69 -15.66 16.53
N GLU A 166 3.33 -16.40 17.43
CA GLU A 166 3.37 -17.86 17.39
C GLU A 166 1.99 -18.50 17.58
N MET A 167 1.04 -17.77 18.18
CA MET A 167 -0.33 -18.25 18.39
C MET A 167 -1.22 -18.04 17.16
N TYR A 168 -0.77 -17.21 16.19
CA TYR A 168 -1.50 -16.98 14.97
C TYR A 168 -1.44 -18.21 14.06
N LYS A 169 -2.64 -18.65 13.63
CA LYS A 169 -2.79 -19.67 12.58
C LYS A 169 -3.75 -19.14 11.53
N PRO A 170 -3.44 -19.31 10.22
CA PRO A 170 -4.39 -19.00 9.16
C PRO A 170 -5.71 -19.76 9.39
N ALA A 171 -6.83 -19.03 9.41
CA ALA A 171 -8.15 -19.56 9.69
C ALA A 171 -9.21 -18.90 8.78
N SER A 172 -10.47 -19.29 8.92
CA SER A 172 -11.61 -18.74 8.17
C SER A 172 -11.98 -17.30 8.56
N TYR A 173 -11.43 -16.79 9.64
CA TYR A 173 -11.68 -15.43 10.15
C TYR A 173 -10.46 -14.52 9.91
N SER A 174 -10.74 -13.25 9.65
CA SER A 174 -9.70 -12.23 9.41
C SER A 174 -9.57 -11.21 10.55
N THR A 175 -10.54 -11.14 11.48
CA THR A 175 -10.56 -10.16 12.57
C THR A 175 -10.69 -10.84 13.94
N LEU A 176 -10.35 -10.12 15.01
CA LEU A 176 -10.51 -10.59 16.39
C LEU A 176 -11.97 -10.94 16.70
N GLY A 177 -12.91 -10.10 16.26
CA GLY A 177 -14.34 -10.39 16.39
C GLY A 177 -14.76 -11.68 15.67
N GLY A 178 -14.16 -11.93 14.49
CA GLY A 178 -14.37 -13.17 13.73
C GLY A 178 -13.86 -14.41 14.48
N LEU A 179 -12.66 -14.34 15.09
CA LEU A 179 -12.14 -15.40 15.95
C LEU A 179 -13.10 -15.71 17.11
N ILE A 180 -13.56 -14.67 17.81
CA ILE A 180 -14.45 -14.84 18.97
C ILE A 180 -15.79 -15.45 18.55
N LEU A 181 -16.37 -15.01 17.43
CA LEU A 181 -17.63 -15.59 16.91
C LEU A 181 -17.47 -17.05 16.48
N GLU A 182 -16.35 -17.41 15.87
CA GLU A 182 -16.05 -18.79 15.47
C GLU A 182 -15.96 -19.71 16.70
N GLU A 183 -15.30 -19.24 17.76
CA GLU A 183 -15.13 -20.01 18.99
C GLU A 183 -16.44 -20.14 19.78
N LEU A 184 -17.20 -19.05 19.92
CA LEU A 184 -18.47 -19.04 20.64
C LEU A 184 -19.62 -19.74 19.89
N ARG A 185 -19.56 -19.71 18.54
CA ARG A 185 -20.60 -20.23 17.63
C ARG A 185 -22.00 -19.62 17.83
N HIS A 186 -22.07 -18.46 18.45
CA HIS A 186 -23.26 -17.62 18.57
C HIS A 186 -22.89 -16.16 18.71
N ILE A 187 -23.85 -15.24 18.57
CA ILE A 187 -23.66 -13.82 18.80
C ILE A 187 -23.62 -13.58 20.30
N PRO A 188 -22.47 -13.11 20.85
CA PRO A 188 -22.36 -12.96 22.30
C PRO A 188 -23.09 -11.73 22.81
N ALA A 189 -23.45 -11.77 24.10
CA ALA A 189 -23.95 -10.62 24.83
C ALA A 189 -22.80 -9.81 25.46
N LYS A 190 -23.08 -8.53 25.77
CA LYS A 190 -22.12 -7.70 26.53
C LYS A 190 -21.85 -8.36 27.90
N GLY A 191 -20.58 -8.45 28.29
CA GLY A 191 -20.09 -9.07 29.52
C GLY A 191 -19.86 -10.58 29.40
N GLU A 192 -20.15 -11.19 28.27
CA GLU A 192 -19.83 -12.59 28.02
C GLU A 192 -18.34 -12.83 27.95
N LYS A 193 -17.87 -13.94 28.49
CA LYS A 193 -16.46 -14.28 28.61
C LYS A 193 -16.11 -15.52 27.80
N LEU A 194 -14.94 -15.49 27.20
CA LEU A 194 -14.33 -16.58 26.47
C LEU A 194 -12.87 -16.73 26.92
N VAL A 195 -12.42 -17.96 27.11
CA VAL A 195 -10.99 -18.27 27.27
C VAL A 195 -10.52 -19.04 26.04
N TRP A 196 -9.54 -18.49 25.33
CA TRP A 196 -8.95 -19.11 24.15
C TRP A 196 -7.42 -19.15 24.29
N ASN A 197 -6.86 -20.33 24.27
CA ASN A 197 -5.42 -20.56 24.46
C ASN A 197 -4.80 -19.83 25.68
N GLY A 198 -5.56 -19.71 26.77
CA GLY A 198 -5.12 -19.03 28.00
C GLY A 198 -5.32 -17.50 27.99
N ILE A 199 -5.79 -16.92 26.90
CA ILE A 199 -6.17 -15.52 26.81
C ILE A 199 -7.65 -15.41 27.20
N GLU A 200 -7.96 -14.56 28.17
CA GLU A 200 -9.35 -14.24 28.55
C GLU A 200 -9.86 -13.05 27.73
N PHE A 201 -11.00 -13.23 27.09
CA PHE A 201 -11.77 -12.20 26.41
C PHE A 201 -13.07 -11.93 27.16
N GLU A 202 -13.42 -10.66 27.34
CA GLU A 202 -14.72 -10.23 27.84
C GLU A 202 -15.33 -9.23 26.85
N ILE A 203 -16.55 -9.49 26.39
CA ILE A 203 -17.24 -8.66 25.41
C ILE A 203 -17.65 -7.34 26.05
N SER A 204 -16.99 -6.24 25.67
CA SER A 204 -17.25 -4.91 26.25
C SER A 204 -18.41 -4.20 25.56
N SER A 205 -18.57 -4.34 24.24
CA SER A 205 -19.70 -3.79 23.51
C SER A 205 -20.03 -4.56 22.22
N VAL A 206 -21.32 -4.58 21.89
CA VAL A 206 -21.89 -5.25 20.70
C VAL A 206 -22.84 -4.27 20.00
N ASP A 207 -22.94 -4.36 18.68
CA ASP A 207 -23.88 -3.62 17.85
C ASP A 207 -24.54 -4.57 16.86
N GLY A 208 -25.77 -4.97 17.16
CA GLY A 208 -26.46 -6.05 16.47
C GLY A 208 -25.69 -7.36 16.56
N ALA A 209 -25.27 -7.89 15.42
CA ALA A 209 -24.47 -9.11 15.32
C ALA A 209 -22.96 -8.87 15.37
N LYS A 210 -22.51 -7.60 15.44
CA LYS A 210 -21.10 -7.23 15.38
C LYS A 210 -20.54 -6.93 16.77
N ILE A 211 -19.48 -7.62 17.15
CA ILE A 211 -18.69 -7.26 18.33
C ILE A 211 -17.91 -5.98 18.00
N LYS A 212 -18.02 -4.95 18.84
CA LYS A 212 -17.29 -3.68 18.68
C LYS A 212 -16.00 -3.64 19.48
N SER A 213 -16.06 -3.98 20.75
CA SER A 213 -14.90 -3.93 21.62
C SER A 213 -14.87 -5.10 22.61
N VAL A 214 -13.66 -5.50 22.94
CA VAL A 214 -13.37 -6.64 23.80
C VAL A 214 -12.30 -6.25 24.81
N SER A 215 -12.50 -6.62 26.08
CA SER A 215 -11.46 -6.56 27.10
C SER A 215 -10.65 -7.86 27.05
N VAL A 216 -9.34 -7.75 27.00
CA VAL A 216 -8.42 -8.87 26.86
C VAL A 216 -7.48 -8.92 28.06
N ARG A 217 -7.37 -10.09 28.68
CA ARG A 217 -6.41 -10.35 29.74
C ARG A 217 -5.47 -11.49 29.30
N LEU A 218 -4.17 -11.20 29.30
CA LEU A 218 -3.15 -12.19 28.98
C LEU A 218 -2.90 -13.14 30.15
N PRO A 219 -2.52 -14.40 29.91
CA PRO A 219 -2.11 -15.30 30.95
C PRO A 219 -0.90 -14.72 31.70
N GLN A 220 -0.93 -14.73 33.01
CA GLN A 220 0.24 -14.37 33.81
C GLN A 220 1.35 -15.38 33.52
N LYS A 221 2.52 -14.89 33.05
CA LYS A 221 3.71 -15.75 33.00
C LYS A 221 4.05 -16.13 34.44
N GLU A 222 3.88 -17.40 34.79
CA GLU A 222 4.54 -17.92 35.98
C GLU A 222 6.05 -17.69 35.84
N GLN A 223 6.62 -17.00 36.84
CA GLN A 223 8.07 -16.77 36.96
C GLN A 223 8.78 -18.05 37.31
#